data_d62bf11594110424526bf1e703584bee
#
_entry.id   d62bf11594110424526bf1e703584bee
#
_cell.length_a   1.000
_cell.length_b   1.000
_cell.length_c   1.000
_cell.angle_alpha   90.00
_cell.angle_beta   90.00
_cell.angle_gamma   90.00
#
_symmetry.space_group_name_H-M   'P 1'
#
loop_
_entity.id
_entity.type
_entity.pdbx_description
1 polymer ?
#
loop_
_entity_poly.entity_id
_entity_poly.type
_entity_poly.pdbx_seq_one_letter_code
_entity_poly.pdbx_strand_id
1 'polypeptide(L)'
;MLKSILVFVALLSNAFAISELDYQKTFENEVRPFVKTMQDGQFVSNGINIHYKTYLQDKAKYCMIILPGRSESAEKYGELVYDLKNSAVGSNLNFFVLDHRGQGSSDRMTDKLDMGYVDQFENYVSDLDYFLKNIVSQTFCQKKLMFAHSMGAGIGLSWVTGHGKYFDGLMISSPMLKIQTKPYSYAVAKSIVTAMMAIGKGDSFAIGQKPFNSNDDFDGNKFTTSKARFKMTMDLFEEYPKTKLGGVSNRWIYEVMKGTRKLRSNYSKIKIPMHLYRAGTELYSEPEEMQKLCAEALQCQEMLLSTSKHEVVNDSDENRDQVIQDIISFVDHFKSEE
;
A
#
# COMPACT_ATOMS: atom_id res chain seq x y z
N MET A 1 50.31 33.63 6.43
CA MET A 1 50.01 32.24 6.87
C MET A 1 48.51 31.98 6.66
N LEU A 2 48.16 31.43 5.51
CA LEU A 2 46.76 31.02 5.23
C LEU A 2 46.54 29.63 5.85
N LYS A 3 45.63 29.55 6.81
CA LYS A 3 45.13 28.24 7.34
C LYS A 3 44.06 27.74 6.39
N SER A 4 44.37 26.70 5.62
CA SER A 4 43.41 25.93 4.85
C SER A 4 42.50 25.17 5.82
N ILE A 5 41.23 25.52 5.86
CA ILE A 5 40.21 24.75 6.54
C ILE A 5 39.80 23.63 5.58
N LEU A 6 40.24 22.40 5.84
CA LEU A 6 39.70 21.21 5.18
C LEU A 6 38.29 20.98 5.76
N VAL A 7 37.29 21.26 4.96
CA VAL A 7 35.93 20.79 5.22
C VAL A 7 35.89 19.31 4.88
N PHE A 8 35.92 18.46 5.90
CA PHE A 8 35.56 17.04 5.78
C PHE A 8 34.05 16.96 5.49
N VAL A 9 33.67 16.86 4.23
CA VAL A 9 32.34 16.37 3.88
C VAL A 9 32.34 14.88 4.22
N ALA A 10 31.77 14.53 5.35
CA ALA A 10 31.43 13.15 5.67
C ALA A 10 30.38 12.72 4.62
N LEU A 11 30.81 11.95 3.63
CA LEU A 11 29.92 11.14 2.82
C LEU A 11 29.27 10.13 3.76
N LEU A 12 28.16 10.51 4.36
CA LEU A 12 27.21 9.54 4.90
C LEU A 12 26.87 8.65 3.72
N SER A 13 27.26 7.38 3.78
CA SER A 13 26.78 6.35 2.89
C SER A 13 25.27 6.22 3.14
N ASN A 14 24.49 7.10 2.50
CA ASN A 14 23.07 6.88 2.38
C ASN A 14 22.92 5.56 1.63
N ALA A 15 22.37 4.55 2.28
CA ALA A 15 21.85 3.40 1.57
C ALA A 15 20.71 3.92 0.71
N PHE A 16 21.00 4.23 -0.54
CA PHE A 16 20.01 4.64 -1.52
C PHE A 16 19.14 3.43 -1.86
N ALA A 17 17.87 3.67 -2.07
CA ALA A 17 16.98 2.73 -2.73
C ALA A 17 17.60 2.26 -4.05
N ILE A 18 17.23 1.06 -4.52
CA ILE A 18 17.74 0.60 -5.82
C ILE A 18 17.40 1.61 -6.91
N SER A 19 18.43 1.94 -7.73
CA SER A 19 18.31 2.94 -8.80
C SER A 19 17.73 2.33 -10.07
N GLU A 20 16.99 3.13 -10.83
CA GLU A 20 16.51 2.78 -12.17
C GLU A 20 17.64 2.52 -13.16
N LEU A 21 18.84 3.07 -12.94
CA LEU A 21 19.98 2.96 -13.85
C LEU A 21 20.41 1.49 -14.09
N ASP A 22 20.48 0.69 -13.01
CA ASP A 22 20.83 -0.73 -13.05
C ASP A 22 19.68 -1.63 -12.56
N TYR A 23 18.46 -1.13 -12.63
CA TYR A 23 17.29 -1.71 -11.99
C TYR A 23 17.09 -3.19 -12.28
N GLN A 24 17.02 -3.56 -13.56
CA GLN A 24 16.77 -4.96 -13.96
C GLN A 24 17.81 -5.90 -13.36
N LYS A 25 19.09 -5.53 -13.42
CA LYS A 25 20.20 -6.35 -12.89
C LYS A 25 20.12 -6.47 -11.38
N THR A 26 19.90 -5.37 -10.67
CA THR A 26 19.83 -5.36 -9.20
C THR A 26 18.59 -6.10 -8.74
N PHE A 27 17.45 -5.89 -9.41
CA PHE A 27 16.22 -6.60 -9.07
C PHE A 27 16.37 -8.12 -9.21
N GLU A 28 16.92 -8.60 -10.32
CA GLU A 28 17.08 -10.04 -10.58
C GLU A 28 18.13 -10.71 -9.66
N ASN A 29 19.23 -10.01 -9.37
CA ASN A 29 20.35 -10.61 -8.63
C ASN A 29 20.26 -10.42 -7.11
N GLU A 30 19.50 -9.44 -6.63
CA GLU A 30 19.46 -9.09 -5.20
C GLU A 30 18.04 -9.12 -4.64
N VAL A 31 17.10 -8.35 -5.24
CA VAL A 31 15.74 -8.22 -4.69
C VAL A 31 14.94 -9.51 -4.84
N ARG A 32 14.93 -10.10 -6.05
CA ARG A 32 14.19 -11.34 -6.31
C ARG A 32 14.68 -12.51 -5.45
N PRO A 33 16.00 -12.78 -5.29
CA PRO A 33 16.50 -13.76 -4.33
C PRO A 33 16.09 -13.44 -2.89
N PHE A 34 16.16 -12.18 -2.48
CA PHE A 34 15.71 -11.76 -1.15
C PHE A 34 14.22 -12.05 -0.93
N VAL A 35 13.34 -11.68 -1.87
CA VAL A 35 11.88 -11.94 -1.77
C VAL A 35 11.59 -13.43 -1.59
N LYS A 36 12.40 -14.31 -2.20
CA LYS A 36 12.29 -15.78 -2.01
C LYS A 36 12.68 -16.24 -0.60
N THR A 37 13.40 -15.42 0.18
CA THR A 37 13.70 -15.73 1.60
C THR A 37 12.57 -15.30 2.54
N MET A 38 11.65 -14.45 2.09
CA MET A 38 10.48 -14.10 2.87
C MET A 38 9.58 -15.32 3.04
N GLN A 39 9.05 -15.49 4.25
CA GLN A 39 8.21 -16.64 4.57
C GLN A 39 6.77 -16.40 4.14
N ASP A 40 6.20 -17.34 3.41
CA ASP A 40 4.78 -17.37 3.09
C ASP A 40 3.97 -17.90 4.28
N GLY A 41 2.85 -17.27 4.55
CA GLY A 41 1.89 -17.72 5.53
C GLY A 41 0.45 -17.52 5.03
N GLN A 42 -0.48 -18.20 5.68
CA GLN A 42 -1.91 -18.04 5.39
C GLN A 42 -2.76 -18.24 6.64
N PHE A 43 -3.92 -17.64 6.64
CA PHE A 43 -4.96 -17.88 7.64
C PHE A 43 -6.34 -17.89 6.98
N VAL A 44 -7.30 -18.51 7.65
CA VAL A 44 -8.69 -18.55 7.18
C VAL A 44 -9.50 -17.47 7.90
N SER A 45 -10.17 -16.59 7.13
CA SER A 45 -11.10 -15.60 7.63
C SER A 45 -12.41 -15.68 6.87
N ASN A 46 -13.49 -16.01 7.58
CA ASN A 46 -14.82 -16.22 6.99
C ASN A 46 -14.81 -17.16 5.75
N GLY A 47 -14.06 -18.27 5.85
CA GLY A 47 -13.99 -19.29 4.80
C GLY A 47 -13.09 -18.93 3.61
N ILE A 48 -12.37 -17.79 3.65
CA ILE A 48 -11.42 -17.34 2.63
C ILE A 48 -10.00 -17.51 3.15
N ASN A 49 -9.11 -18.13 2.38
CA ASN A 49 -7.69 -18.17 2.69
C ASN A 49 -7.06 -16.83 2.36
N ILE A 50 -6.47 -16.21 3.37
CA ILE A 50 -5.76 -14.93 3.26
C ILE A 50 -4.28 -15.21 3.35
N HIS A 51 -3.57 -14.80 2.31
CA HIS A 51 -2.11 -14.97 2.20
C HIS A 51 -1.39 -13.75 2.78
N TYR A 52 -0.18 -13.99 3.31
CA TYR A 52 0.75 -12.93 3.71
C TYR A 52 2.19 -13.40 3.57
N LYS A 53 3.13 -12.45 3.50
CA LYS A 53 4.57 -12.71 3.61
C LYS A 53 5.15 -12.02 4.82
N THR A 54 6.19 -12.66 5.40
CA THR A 54 6.95 -12.07 6.51
C THR A 54 8.45 -12.13 6.25
N TYR A 55 9.15 -11.14 6.78
CA TYR A 55 10.59 -11.19 6.97
C TYR A 55 10.89 -10.83 8.42
N LEU A 56 11.32 -11.81 9.20
CA LEU A 56 11.54 -11.69 10.64
C LEU A 56 13.03 -11.79 10.96
N GLN A 57 13.48 -10.97 11.92
CA GLN A 57 14.85 -10.88 12.38
C GLN A 57 14.90 -11.02 13.92
N ASP A 58 15.75 -11.86 14.45
CA ASP A 58 15.81 -12.19 15.89
C ASP A 58 15.97 -10.99 16.83
N LYS A 59 16.64 -9.94 16.38
CA LYS A 59 16.95 -8.75 17.18
C LYS A 59 16.05 -7.56 16.87
N ALA A 60 15.16 -7.67 15.90
CA ALA A 60 14.29 -6.57 15.54
C ALA A 60 13.23 -6.34 16.61
N LYS A 61 13.04 -5.09 16.98
CA LYS A 61 12.08 -4.66 18.01
C LYS A 61 10.82 -4.03 17.43
N TYR A 62 10.86 -3.58 16.17
CA TYR A 62 9.75 -2.90 15.52
C TYR A 62 9.13 -3.79 14.46
N CYS A 63 7.83 -3.66 14.27
CA CYS A 63 7.11 -4.38 13.23
C CYS A 63 6.49 -3.38 12.26
N MET A 64 6.81 -3.53 10.97
CA MET A 64 6.18 -2.78 9.90
C MET A 64 5.15 -3.66 9.20
N ILE A 65 3.90 -3.25 9.28
CA ILE A 65 2.76 -3.90 8.64
C ILE A 65 2.50 -3.16 7.33
N ILE A 66 2.61 -3.87 6.20
CA ILE A 66 2.45 -3.32 4.85
C ILE A 66 1.12 -3.80 4.28
N LEU A 67 0.29 -2.84 3.87
CA LEU A 67 -1.03 -3.07 3.28
C LEU A 67 -1.05 -2.60 1.83
N PRO A 68 -0.95 -3.52 0.86
CA PRO A 68 -0.95 -3.22 -0.57
C PRO A 68 -2.21 -2.51 -1.06
N GLY A 69 -2.08 -1.82 -2.18
CA GLY A 69 -3.20 -1.26 -2.91
C GLY A 69 -4.01 -2.33 -3.67
N ARG A 70 -5.03 -1.89 -4.41
CA ARG A 70 -5.80 -2.79 -5.28
C ARG A 70 -4.94 -3.27 -6.46
N SER A 71 -5.10 -4.51 -6.86
CA SER A 71 -4.31 -5.19 -7.91
C SER A 71 -2.83 -5.35 -7.58
N GLU A 72 -2.46 -5.20 -6.32
CA GLU A 72 -1.11 -5.42 -5.85
C GLU A 72 -1.02 -6.71 -5.04
N SER A 73 0.20 -7.20 -4.85
CA SER A 73 0.50 -8.40 -4.06
C SER A 73 1.71 -8.17 -3.16
N ALA A 74 1.92 -9.07 -2.22
CA ALA A 74 3.07 -9.02 -1.31
C ALA A 74 4.41 -9.05 -2.06
N GLU A 75 4.48 -9.75 -3.20
CA GLU A 75 5.67 -9.81 -4.05
C GLU A 75 6.09 -8.44 -4.57
N LYS A 76 5.13 -7.60 -4.94
CA LYS A 76 5.39 -6.24 -5.44
C LYS A 76 6.08 -5.35 -4.40
N TYR A 77 5.81 -5.58 -3.11
CA TYR A 77 6.42 -4.84 -2.01
C TYR A 77 7.81 -5.37 -1.60
N GLY A 78 8.29 -6.41 -2.26
CA GLY A 78 9.61 -6.98 -2.00
C GLY A 78 10.75 -5.98 -2.15
N GLU A 79 10.69 -5.06 -3.14
CA GLU A 79 11.66 -4.00 -3.32
C GLU A 79 11.65 -3.02 -2.13
N LEU A 80 10.46 -2.59 -1.66
CA LEU A 80 10.35 -1.72 -0.50
C LEU A 80 10.93 -2.38 0.75
N VAL A 81 10.61 -3.64 0.98
CA VAL A 81 11.15 -4.40 2.13
C VAL A 81 12.66 -4.56 2.03
N TYR A 82 13.18 -4.85 0.82
CA TYR A 82 14.63 -4.97 0.57
C TYR A 82 15.38 -3.67 0.90
N ASP A 83 14.89 -2.54 0.41
CA ASP A 83 15.54 -1.24 0.66
C ASP A 83 15.48 -0.85 2.13
N LEU A 84 14.33 -0.97 2.76
CA LEU A 84 14.18 -0.66 4.19
C LEU A 84 15.01 -1.60 5.07
N LYS A 85 15.08 -2.88 4.75
CA LYS A 85 15.91 -3.87 5.46
C LYS A 85 17.39 -3.55 5.34
N ASN A 86 17.84 -3.01 4.22
CA ASN A 86 19.24 -2.62 4.00
C ASN A 86 19.56 -1.19 4.45
N SER A 87 18.58 -0.44 4.95
CA SER A 87 18.74 0.93 5.46
C SER A 87 19.29 0.96 6.90
N ALA A 88 19.58 2.17 7.40
CA ALA A 88 20.06 2.42 8.76
C ALA A 88 19.08 1.92 9.86
N VAL A 89 17.80 1.81 9.56
CA VAL A 89 16.78 1.31 10.50
C VAL A 89 16.47 -0.17 10.31
N GLY A 90 16.97 -0.79 9.25
CA GLY A 90 16.55 -2.09 8.76
C GLY A 90 16.79 -3.25 9.73
N SER A 91 17.91 -3.23 10.48
CA SER A 91 18.20 -4.27 11.49
C SER A 91 17.19 -4.33 12.64
N ASN A 92 16.37 -3.27 12.80
CA ASN A 92 15.37 -3.18 13.86
C ASN A 92 13.95 -3.44 13.37
N LEU A 93 13.74 -3.80 12.09
CA LEU A 93 12.43 -3.98 11.47
C LEU A 93 12.12 -5.44 11.15
N ASN A 94 11.00 -5.92 11.67
CA ASN A 94 10.28 -7.08 11.14
C ASN A 94 9.22 -6.60 10.15
N PHE A 95 9.01 -7.32 9.06
CA PHE A 95 8.07 -6.96 8.02
C PHE A 95 6.95 -7.99 7.89
N PHE A 96 5.74 -7.49 7.72
CA PHE A 96 4.52 -8.26 7.51
C PHE A 96 3.76 -7.64 6.34
N VAL A 97 3.57 -8.37 5.26
CA VAL A 97 2.87 -7.89 4.05
C VAL A 97 1.64 -8.74 3.83
N LEU A 98 0.45 -8.12 3.85
CA LEU A 98 -0.84 -8.80 3.77
C LEU A 98 -1.42 -8.72 2.36
N ASP A 99 -1.68 -9.85 1.72
CA ASP A 99 -2.54 -9.89 0.53
C ASP A 99 -4.01 -9.81 0.95
N HIS A 100 -4.70 -8.74 0.57
CA HIS A 100 -6.11 -8.61 0.88
C HIS A 100 -6.96 -9.70 0.21
N ARG A 101 -8.10 -10.10 0.82
CA ARG A 101 -9.05 -11.02 0.17
C ARG A 101 -9.36 -10.58 -1.26
N GLY A 102 -9.47 -11.53 -2.16
CA GLY A 102 -9.81 -11.27 -3.55
C GLY A 102 -8.67 -10.77 -4.42
N GLN A 103 -7.44 -10.63 -3.91
CA GLN A 103 -6.26 -10.24 -4.69
C GLN A 103 -4.97 -10.90 -4.20
N GLY A 104 -3.84 -10.62 -4.87
CA GLY A 104 -2.57 -11.25 -4.58
C GLY A 104 -2.69 -12.78 -4.61
N SER A 105 -2.06 -13.45 -3.69
CA SER A 105 -2.12 -14.91 -3.50
C SER A 105 -3.29 -15.36 -2.61
N SER A 106 -4.09 -14.43 -2.05
CA SER A 106 -5.32 -14.73 -1.34
C SER A 106 -6.43 -15.29 -2.25
N ASP A 107 -7.38 -16.01 -1.67
CA ASP A 107 -8.47 -16.61 -2.44
C ASP A 107 -9.39 -15.57 -3.07
N ARG A 108 -9.91 -15.93 -4.24
CA ARG A 108 -10.96 -15.20 -4.93
C ARG A 108 -12.33 -15.62 -4.41
N MET A 109 -13.28 -14.70 -4.44
CA MET A 109 -14.64 -14.91 -3.91
C MET A 109 -15.68 -15.10 -5.02
N THR A 110 -15.25 -15.14 -6.28
CA THR A 110 -16.10 -15.36 -7.46
C THR A 110 -15.39 -16.21 -8.49
N ASP A 111 -16.15 -16.80 -9.42
CA ASP A 111 -15.62 -17.58 -10.56
C ASP A 111 -14.84 -16.73 -11.57
N LYS A 112 -15.01 -15.39 -11.52
CA LYS A 112 -14.24 -14.44 -12.33
C LYS A 112 -12.98 -14.04 -11.57
N LEU A 113 -11.94 -14.86 -11.72
CA LEU A 113 -10.73 -14.79 -10.89
C LEU A 113 -9.94 -13.49 -11.00
N ASP A 114 -10.12 -12.76 -12.11
CA ASP A 114 -9.48 -11.46 -12.37
C ASP A 114 -10.39 -10.26 -12.10
N MET A 115 -11.59 -10.46 -11.53
CA MET A 115 -12.51 -9.39 -11.18
C MET A 115 -12.30 -8.91 -9.74
N GLY A 116 -12.06 -7.63 -9.56
CA GLY A 116 -12.06 -7.00 -8.24
C GLY A 116 -13.44 -7.12 -7.57
N TYR A 117 -13.50 -7.85 -6.46
CA TYR A 117 -14.73 -8.15 -5.74
C TYR A 117 -14.51 -8.14 -4.23
N VAL A 118 -15.52 -7.70 -3.52
CA VAL A 118 -15.69 -7.93 -2.09
C VAL A 118 -17.19 -7.98 -1.78
N ASP A 119 -17.61 -8.89 -0.93
CA ASP A 119 -19.00 -9.01 -0.49
C ASP A 119 -19.41 -7.89 0.46
N GLN A 120 -18.52 -7.51 1.40
CA GLN A 120 -18.67 -6.38 2.32
C GLN A 120 -17.30 -5.74 2.57
N PHE A 121 -17.24 -4.41 2.59
CA PHE A 121 -15.99 -3.69 2.88
C PHE A 121 -15.44 -4.02 4.27
N GLU A 122 -16.32 -4.24 5.23
CA GLU A 122 -16.00 -4.64 6.60
C GLU A 122 -15.19 -5.94 6.68
N ASN A 123 -15.30 -6.84 5.68
CA ASN A 123 -14.52 -8.07 5.66
C ASN A 123 -13.02 -7.80 5.46
N TYR A 124 -12.64 -6.78 4.68
CA TYR A 124 -11.25 -6.34 4.63
C TYR A 124 -10.73 -5.88 6.00
N VAL A 125 -11.56 -5.13 6.74
CA VAL A 125 -11.20 -4.63 8.07
C VAL A 125 -11.10 -5.77 9.08
N SER A 126 -11.98 -6.77 8.98
CA SER A 126 -11.98 -7.97 9.84
C SER A 126 -10.78 -8.87 9.56
N ASP A 127 -10.36 -9.00 8.30
CA ASP A 127 -9.15 -9.75 7.95
C ASP A 127 -7.90 -9.10 8.55
N LEU A 128 -7.81 -7.77 8.46
CA LEU A 128 -6.73 -7.03 9.08
C LEU A 128 -6.74 -7.18 10.60
N ASP A 129 -7.92 -7.11 11.23
CA ASP A 129 -8.06 -7.32 12.67
C ASP A 129 -7.56 -8.71 13.09
N TYR A 130 -7.96 -9.74 12.36
CA TYR A 130 -7.49 -11.11 12.60
C TYR A 130 -5.96 -11.21 12.42
N PHE A 131 -5.43 -10.67 11.32
CA PHE A 131 -4.00 -10.68 11.02
C PHE A 131 -3.17 -10.02 12.15
N LEU A 132 -3.60 -8.84 12.61
CA LEU A 132 -2.91 -8.12 13.68
C LEU A 132 -2.96 -8.88 15.01
N LYS A 133 -4.12 -9.45 15.36
CA LYS A 133 -4.34 -10.11 16.65
C LYS A 133 -3.78 -11.53 16.73
N ASN A 134 -3.70 -12.26 15.61
CA ASN A 134 -3.37 -13.68 15.64
C ASN A 134 -2.05 -14.01 14.93
N ILE A 135 -1.55 -13.15 14.05
CA ILE A 135 -0.30 -13.38 13.33
C ILE A 135 0.77 -12.40 13.82
N VAL A 136 0.55 -11.09 13.67
CA VAL A 136 1.54 -10.08 14.07
C VAL A 136 1.82 -10.14 15.57
N SER A 137 0.81 -10.38 16.40
CA SER A 137 0.95 -10.47 17.86
C SER A 137 1.82 -11.63 18.35
N GLN A 138 2.09 -12.63 17.51
CA GLN A 138 3.02 -13.73 17.84
C GLN A 138 4.48 -13.30 17.81
N THR A 139 4.77 -12.16 17.21
CA THR A 139 6.11 -11.56 17.18
C THR A 139 6.18 -10.42 18.20
N PHE A 140 7.28 -10.36 18.95
CA PHE A 140 7.51 -9.22 19.83
C PHE A 140 7.71 -7.95 19.00
N CYS A 141 6.87 -6.95 19.21
CA CYS A 141 6.93 -5.65 18.55
C CYS A 141 6.83 -4.56 19.62
N GLN A 142 7.95 -3.96 19.96
CA GLN A 142 7.97 -2.79 20.87
C GLN A 142 7.24 -1.60 20.25
N LYS A 143 7.44 -1.38 18.96
CA LYS A 143 6.69 -0.41 18.13
C LYS A 143 6.05 -1.10 16.96
N LYS A 144 4.84 -0.71 16.63
CA LYS A 144 4.07 -1.20 15.48
C LYS A 144 3.80 -0.07 14.53
N LEU A 145 4.31 -0.18 13.31
CA LEU A 145 4.23 0.82 12.27
C LEU A 145 3.39 0.27 11.12
N MET A 146 2.60 1.10 10.47
CA MET A 146 1.84 0.71 9.29
C MET A 146 2.30 1.53 8.09
N PHE A 147 2.73 0.85 7.03
CA PHE A 147 2.81 1.41 5.69
C PHE A 147 1.61 0.90 4.88
N ALA A 148 0.83 1.81 4.31
CA ALA A 148 -0.36 1.40 3.57
C ALA A 148 -0.57 2.26 2.32
N HIS A 149 -0.87 1.60 1.19
CA HIS A 149 -1.09 2.26 -0.09
C HIS A 149 -2.54 2.12 -0.57
N SER A 150 -3.10 3.19 -1.11
CA SER A 150 -4.36 3.20 -1.86
C SER A 150 -5.50 2.47 -1.13
N MET A 151 -5.99 1.33 -1.65
CA MET A 151 -7.03 0.51 -1.02
C MET A 151 -6.59 0.02 0.37
N GLY A 152 -5.35 -0.46 0.51
CA GLY A 152 -4.80 -0.89 1.79
C GLY A 152 -4.81 0.24 2.83
N ALA A 153 -4.53 1.49 2.40
CA ALA A 153 -4.63 2.65 3.27
C ALA A 153 -6.07 2.94 3.70
N GLY A 154 -7.04 2.82 2.79
CA GLY A 154 -8.46 2.94 3.13
C GLY A 154 -8.90 1.90 4.16
N ILE A 155 -8.42 0.65 4.02
CA ILE A 155 -8.68 -0.45 4.96
C ILE A 155 -7.99 -0.19 6.31
N GLY A 156 -6.69 0.12 6.30
CA GLY A 156 -5.90 0.36 7.51
C GLY A 156 -6.44 1.53 8.34
N LEU A 157 -6.75 2.66 7.70
CA LEU A 157 -7.34 3.83 8.36
C LEU A 157 -8.75 3.53 8.90
N SER A 158 -9.55 2.72 8.18
CA SER A 158 -10.87 2.27 8.67
C SER A 158 -10.73 1.43 9.93
N TRP A 159 -9.73 0.54 9.99
CA TRP A 159 -9.41 -0.23 11.17
C TRP A 159 -8.97 0.68 12.34
N VAL A 160 -8.04 1.61 12.10
CA VAL A 160 -7.52 2.54 13.12
C VAL A 160 -8.65 3.37 13.74
N THR A 161 -9.59 3.88 12.94
CA THR A 161 -10.71 4.69 13.45
C THR A 161 -11.69 3.89 14.32
N GLY A 162 -11.68 2.56 14.24
CA GLY A 162 -12.56 1.66 15.01
C GLY A 162 -11.90 1.02 16.23
N HIS A 163 -10.55 0.94 16.30
CA HIS A 163 -9.85 0.12 17.29
C HIS A 163 -8.88 0.90 18.19
N GLY A 164 -8.73 2.21 17.97
CA GLY A 164 -7.90 3.06 18.85
C GLY A 164 -6.39 2.85 18.66
N LYS A 165 -5.62 3.00 19.75
CA LYS A 165 -4.15 3.01 19.71
C LYS A 165 -3.58 1.58 19.68
N TYR A 166 -3.27 1.09 18.51
CA TYR A 166 -2.51 -0.16 18.29
C TYR A 166 -1.18 0.12 17.58
N PHE A 167 -1.19 1.01 16.61
CA PHE A 167 0.00 1.47 15.90
C PHE A 167 0.62 2.66 16.62
N ASP A 168 1.95 2.75 16.54
CA ASP A 168 2.74 3.88 17.02
C ASP A 168 2.94 4.94 15.93
N GLY A 169 2.95 4.54 14.66
CA GLY A 169 3.10 5.44 13.52
C GLY A 169 2.45 4.91 12.24
N LEU A 170 1.98 5.83 11.39
CA LEU A 170 1.31 5.54 10.13
C LEU A 170 2.03 6.23 8.96
N MET A 171 2.32 5.48 7.91
CA MET A 171 2.88 5.96 6.65
C MET A 171 1.87 5.62 5.55
N ILE A 172 1.17 6.62 5.06
CA ILE A 172 -0.02 6.46 4.22
C ILE A 172 0.24 7.05 2.84
N SER A 173 0.16 6.22 1.81
CA SER A 173 0.43 6.57 0.42
C SER A 173 -0.86 6.59 -0.41
N SER A 174 -1.16 7.72 -1.03
CA SER A 174 -2.29 7.91 -1.97
C SER A 174 -3.59 7.21 -1.54
N PRO A 175 -4.10 7.42 -0.31
CA PRO A 175 -5.15 6.60 0.29
C PRO A 175 -6.47 6.66 -0.48
N MET A 176 -7.13 5.51 -0.61
CA MET A 176 -8.47 5.39 -1.18
C MET A 176 -9.52 5.89 -0.17
N LEU A 177 -9.81 7.18 -0.19
CA LEU A 177 -10.77 7.84 0.70
C LEU A 177 -12.10 8.10 0.02
N LYS A 178 -12.05 8.60 -1.21
CA LYS A 178 -13.20 8.85 -2.08
C LYS A 178 -12.78 8.58 -3.51
N ILE A 179 -13.30 7.50 -4.07
CA ILE A 179 -12.91 7.07 -5.42
C ILE A 179 -13.35 8.06 -6.49
N GLN A 180 -12.50 8.28 -7.48
CA GLN A 180 -12.85 9.05 -8.68
C GLN A 180 -13.88 8.28 -9.51
N THR A 181 -14.92 8.98 -9.94
CA THR A 181 -16.04 8.39 -10.69
C THR A 181 -16.26 9.00 -12.07
N LYS A 182 -15.32 9.83 -12.54
CA LYS A 182 -15.41 10.48 -13.85
C LYS A 182 -15.69 9.45 -14.97
N PRO A 183 -16.53 9.76 -15.96
CA PRO A 183 -17.16 11.08 -16.20
C PRO A 183 -18.41 11.37 -15.35
N TYR A 184 -18.86 10.45 -14.51
CA TYR A 184 -20.07 10.63 -13.70
C TYR A 184 -19.76 11.39 -12.41
N SER A 185 -20.75 12.15 -11.91
CA SER A 185 -20.66 12.65 -10.55
C SER A 185 -20.75 11.49 -9.55
N TYR A 186 -20.16 11.66 -8.36
CA TYR A 186 -20.18 10.63 -7.31
C TYR A 186 -21.60 10.15 -6.96
N ALA A 187 -22.59 11.07 -6.94
CA ALA A 187 -23.99 10.75 -6.66
C ALA A 187 -24.60 9.88 -7.77
N VAL A 188 -24.33 10.20 -9.04
CA VAL A 188 -24.80 9.42 -10.21
C VAL A 188 -24.15 8.04 -10.19
N ALA A 189 -22.84 7.94 -10.02
CA ALA A 189 -22.15 6.67 -9.96
C ALA A 189 -22.70 5.79 -8.82
N LYS A 190 -22.93 6.37 -7.64
CA LYS A 190 -23.55 5.67 -6.51
C LYS A 190 -24.96 5.15 -6.85
N SER A 191 -25.79 5.97 -7.50
CA SER A 191 -27.14 5.56 -7.91
C SER A 191 -27.09 4.40 -8.91
N ILE A 192 -26.17 4.44 -9.88
CA ILE A 192 -25.99 3.37 -10.86
C ILE A 192 -25.63 2.05 -10.14
N VAL A 193 -24.58 2.03 -9.30
CA VAL A 193 -24.18 0.79 -8.62
C VAL A 193 -25.25 0.30 -7.65
N THR A 194 -26.01 1.19 -7.00
CA THR A 194 -27.13 0.81 -6.16
C THR A 194 -28.24 0.13 -6.96
N ALA A 195 -28.58 0.66 -8.13
CA ALA A 195 -29.55 0.05 -9.04
C ALA A 195 -29.05 -1.33 -9.52
N MET A 196 -27.76 -1.44 -9.90
CA MET A 196 -27.15 -2.71 -10.33
C MET A 196 -27.21 -3.76 -9.20
N MET A 197 -26.99 -3.35 -7.93
CA MET A 197 -27.17 -4.22 -6.78
C MET A 197 -28.63 -4.71 -6.65
N ALA A 198 -29.59 -3.79 -6.78
CA ALA A 198 -31.03 -4.10 -6.64
C ALA A 198 -31.55 -5.09 -7.70
N ILE A 199 -31.02 -5.07 -8.91
CA ILE A 199 -31.40 -5.99 -10.00
C ILE A 199 -30.53 -7.26 -10.06
N GLY A 200 -29.73 -7.57 -9.01
CA GLY A 200 -28.91 -8.78 -8.92
C GLY A 200 -27.65 -8.76 -9.80
N LYS A 201 -27.21 -7.59 -10.29
CA LYS A 201 -25.99 -7.41 -11.11
C LYS A 201 -24.76 -6.94 -10.30
N GLY A 202 -24.79 -7.12 -8.98
CA GLY A 202 -23.68 -6.79 -8.10
C GLY A 202 -22.37 -7.46 -8.51
N ASP A 203 -22.43 -8.72 -8.90
CA ASP A 203 -21.28 -9.60 -9.22
C ASP A 203 -20.91 -9.56 -10.73
N SER A 204 -21.29 -8.48 -11.41
CA SER A 204 -20.86 -8.17 -12.77
C SER A 204 -19.85 -7.02 -12.75
N PHE A 205 -18.97 -6.97 -13.76
CA PHE A 205 -18.10 -5.82 -13.95
C PHE A 205 -18.92 -4.52 -13.97
N ALA A 206 -18.43 -3.51 -13.28
CA ALA A 206 -19.04 -2.19 -13.32
C ALA A 206 -18.89 -1.55 -14.72
N ILE A 207 -19.68 -0.51 -14.98
CA ILE A 207 -19.65 0.18 -16.29
C ILE A 207 -18.23 0.69 -16.57
N GLY A 208 -17.70 0.34 -17.75
CA GLY A 208 -16.36 0.69 -18.18
C GLY A 208 -15.23 -0.17 -17.60
N GLN A 209 -15.56 -1.11 -16.71
CA GLN A 209 -14.59 -2.06 -16.16
C GLN A 209 -14.51 -3.33 -17.04
N LYS A 210 -13.30 -3.89 -17.15
CA LYS A 210 -13.00 -5.02 -18.04
C LYS A 210 -12.11 -6.04 -17.31
N PRO A 211 -12.06 -7.30 -17.80
CA PRO A 211 -11.07 -8.28 -17.37
C PRO A 211 -9.63 -7.73 -17.47
N PHE A 212 -8.70 -8.41 -16.79
CA PHE A 212 -7.28 -8.08 -16.87
C PHE A 212 -6.79 -8.10 -18.32
N ASN A 213 -5.97 -7.12 -18.67
CA ASN A 213 -5.34 -7.02 -19.98
C ASN A 213 -3.83 -7.01 -19.83
N SER A 214 -3.15 -8.02 -20.36
CA SER A 214 -1.68 -8.11 -20.32
C SER A 214 -0.98 -7.21 -21.34
N ASN A 215 -1.74 -6.56 -22.24
CA ASN A 215 -1.19 -5.71 -23.30
C ASN A 215 -1.13 -4.22 -22.92
N ASP A 216 -1.29 -3.91 -21.63
CA ASP A 216 -1.12 -2.54 -21.17
C ASP A 216 0.34 -2.11 -21.37
N ASP A 217 0.56 -0.97 -22.01
CA ASP A 217 1.87 -0.40 -22.26
C ASP A 217 2.22 0.68 -21.23
N PHE A 218 3.50 1.02 -21.19
CA PHE A 218 3.98 2.05 -20.27
C PHE A 218 3.38 3.44 -20.56
N ASP A 219 3.18 3.79 -21.81
CA ASP A 219 2.73 5.14 -22.18
C ASP A 219 1.29 5.40 -21.72
N GLY A 220 0.46 4.36 -21.70
CA GLY A 220 -0.92 4.42 -21.21
C GLY A 220 -1.07 4.27 -19.69
N ASN A 221 -0.01 3.90 -18.95
CA ASN A 221 -0.11 3.61 -17.53
C ASN A 221 -0.38 4.86 -16.67
N LYS A 222 -1.13 4.66 -15.59
CA LYS A 222 -1.56 5.72 -14.66
C LYS A 222 -0.95 5.58 -13.26
N PHE A 223 -0.05 4.61 -13.07
CA PHE A 223 0.42 4.20 -11.76
C PHE A 223 1.78 4.77 -11.41
N THR A 224 2.73 4.75 -12.36
CA THR A 224 4.13 5.11 -12.11
C THR A 224 4.74 5.89 -13.28
N THR A 225 5.71 6.73 -13.00
CA THR A 225 6.56 7.40 -14.01
C THR A 225 7.81 6.56 -14.33
N SER A 226 8.11 5.52 -13.54
CA SER A 226 9.22 4.61 -13.74
C SER A 226 8.91 3.52 -14.75
N LYS A 227 9.58 3.54 -15.90
CA LYS A 227 9.47 2.48 -16.90
C LYS A 227 10.03 1.13 -16.39
N ALA A 228 11.09 1.19 -15.59
CA ALA A 228 11.73 0.01 -15.03
C ALA A 228 10.80 -0.72 -14.04
N ARG A 229 10.20 0.02 -13.11
CA ARG A 229 9.27 -0.54 -12.10
C ARG A 229 7.93 -0.94 -12.68
N PHE A 230 7.46 -0.23 -13.72
CA PHE A 230 6.30 -0.70 -14.50
C PHE A 230 6.57 -2.06 -15.14
N LYS A 231 7.72 -2.21 -15.83
CA LYS A 231 8.10 -3.50 -16.43
C LYS A 231 8.19 -4.60 -15.36
N MET A 232 8.82 -4.31 -14.24
CA MET A 232 8.90 -5.27 -13.12
C MET A 232 7.51 -5.71 -12.66
N THR A 233 6.55 -4.79 -12.54
CA THR A 233 5.16 -5.13 -12.17
C THR A 233 4.53 -6.07 -13.20
N MET A 234 4.75 -5.84 -14.51
CA MET A 234 4.26 -6.73 -15.56
C MET A 234 4.95 -8.11 -15.50
N ASP A 235 6.26 -8.15 -15.27
CA ASP A 235 7.01 -9.40 -15.11
C ASP A 235 6.51 -10.20 -13.89
N LEU A 236 6.16 -9.54 -12.78
CA LEU A 236 5.56 -10.20 -11.61
C LEU A 236 4.18 -10.81 -11.92
N PHE A 237 3.36 -10.16 -12.73
CA PHE A 237 2.09 -10.75 -13.16
C PHE A 237 2.28 -12.02 -14.02
N GLU A 238 3.35 -12.10 -14.80
CA GLU A 238 3.67 -13.32 -15.56
C GLU A 238 4.25 -14.42 -14.65
N GLU A 239 5.09 -14.07 -13.68
CA GLU A 239 5.66 -15.00 -12.71
C GLU A 239 4.61 -15.54 -11.73
N TYR A 240 3.67 -14.68 -11.32
CA TYR A 240 2.59 -15.01 -10.38
C TYR A 240 1.20 -14.76 -11.00
N PRO A 241 0.75 -15.61 -11.95
CA PRO A 241 -0.48 -15.35 -12.71
C PRO A 241 -1.73 -15.21 -11.84
N LYS A 242 -1.75 -15.82 -10.66
CA LYS A 242 -2.83 -15.69 -9.68
C LYS A 242 -3.02 -14.24 -9.20
N THR A 243 -1.98 -13.40 -9.29
CA THR A 243 -2.05 -12.00 -8.83
C THR A 243 -2.69 -11.05 -9.84
N LYS A 244 -2.88 -11.49 -11.10
CA LYS A 244 -3.54 -10.71 -12.15
C LYS A 244 -4.95 -10.32 -11.72
N LEU A 245 -5.24 -9.01 -11.70
CA LEU A 245 -6.53 -8.48 -11.32
C LEU A 245 -6.92 -7.31 -12.24
N GLY A 246 -8.04 -7.46 -12.92
CA GLY A 246 -8.61 -6.48 -13.84
C GLY A 246 -9.52 -5.47 -13.14
N GLY A 247 -10.59 -5.08 -13.83
CA GLY A 247 -11.58 -4.14 -13.34
C GLY A 247 -12.37 -4.66 -12.13
N VAL A 248 -13.25 -3.80 -11.60
CA VAL A 248 -14.03 -4.08 -10.40
C VAL A 248 -15.49 -4.40 -10.71
N SER A 249 -16.13 -5.14 -9.79
CA SER A 249 -17.56 -5.39 -9.81
C SER A 249 -18.38 -4.19 -9.31
N ASN A 250 -19.67 -4.16 -9.65
CA ASN A 250 -20.60 -3.17 -9.10
C ASN A 250 -20.65 -3.24 -7.57
N ARG A 251 -20.64 -4.46 -7.00
CA ARG A 251 -20.62 -4.68 -5.56
C ARG A 251 -19.38 -4.09 -4.91
N TRP A 252 -18.21 -4.29 -5.50
CA TRP A 252 -16.98 -3.72 -4.97
C TRP A 252 -17.07 -2.19 -4.86
N ILE A 253 -17.54 -1.51 -5.93
CA ILE A 253 -17.71 -0.05 -5.92
C ILE A 253 -18.70 0.36 -4.83
N TYR A 254 -19.85 -0.33 -4.75
CA TYR A 254 -20.88 -0.04 -3.75
C TYR A 254 -20.34 -0.14 -2.32
N GLU A 255 -19.64 -1.24 -2.02
CA GLU A 255 -19.10 -1.50 -0.69
C GLU A 255 -17.93 -0.55 -0.33
N VAL A 256 -17.06 -0.22 -1.29
CA VAL A 256 -16.00 0.78 -1.09
C VAL A 256 -16.60 2.16 -0.84
N MET A 257 -17.61 2.57 -1.59
CA MET A 257 -18.30 3.86 -1.35
C MET A 257 -18.94 3.91 0.05
N LYS A 258 -19.48 2.80 0.53
CA LYS A 258 -20.08 2.66 1.86
C LYS A 258 -19.01 2.72 2.96
N GLY A 259 -17.98 1.89 2.88
CA GLY A 259 -16.91 1.80 3.89
C GLY A 259 -16.09 3.10 4.00
N THR A 260 -15.67 3.66 2.86
CA THR A 260 -14.92 4.92 2.86
C THR A 260 -15.75 6.12 3.32
N ARG A 261 -17.08 6.11 3.14
CA ARG A 261 -17.96 7.15 3.73
C ARG A 261 -17.90 7.12 5.26
N LYS A 262 -17.91 5.90 5.86
CA LYS A 262 -17.78 5.74 7.31
C LYS A 262 -16.41 6.23 7.80
N LEU A 263 -15.34 5.91 7.07
CA LEU A 263 -13.99 6.40 7.36
C LEU A 263 -13.94 7.93 7.35
N ARG A 264 -14.44 8.59 6.29
CA ARG A 264 -14.44 10.05 6.15
C ARG A 264 -15.16 10.80 7.28
N SER A 265 -16.13 10.16 7.93
CA SER A 265 -16.81 10.74 9.09
C SER A 265 -16.06 10.56 10.41
N ASN A 266 -14.87 9.97 10.38
CA ASN A 266 -14.11 9.60 11.56
C ASN A 266 -12.62 9.98 11.53
N TYR A 267 -12.17 10.84 10.61
CA TYR A 267 -10.77 11.24 10.51
C TYR A 267 -10.21 11.80 11.81
N SER A 268 -11.00 12.60 12.53
CA SER A 268 -10.62 13.16 13.83
C SER A 268 -10.36 12.13 14.94
N LYS A 269 -10.70 10.85 14.72
CA LYS A 269 -10.32 9.74 15.62
C LYS A 269 -8.90 9.26 15.42
N ILE A 270 -8.23 9.64 14.34
CA ILE A 270 -6.84 9.28 14.09
C ILE A 270 -5.95 10.19 14.96
N LYS A 271 -5.38 9.59 16.01
CA LYS A 271 -4.56 10.29 17.03
C LYS A 271 -3.09 9.86 16.99
N ILE A 272 -2.74 9.04 16.01
CA ILE A 272 -1.42 8.42 15.82
C ILE A 272 -0.62 9.34 14.88
N PRO A 273 0.68 9.57 15.13
CA PRO A 273 1.55 10.27 14.19
C PRO A 273 1.44 9.65 12.78
N MET A 274 1.23 10.49 11.77
CA MET A 274 0.97 10.03 10.41
C MET A 274 1.73 10.88 9.39
N HIS A 275 2.46 10.22 8.49
CA HIS A 275 2.99 10.80 7.28
C HIS A 275 2.10 10.40 6.11
N LEU A 276 1.66 11.40 5.34
CA LEU A 276 0.80 11.23 4.17
C LEU A 276 1.57 11.57 2.91
N TYR A 277 1.84 10.58 2.07
CA TYR A 277 2.47 10.76 0.77
C TYR A 277 1.39 10.89 -0.30
N ARG A 278 1.34 12.05 -0.94
CA ARG A 278 0.34 12.36 -1.94
C ARG A 278 0.97 12.49 -3.33
N ALA A 279 0.44 11.74 -4.29
CA ALA A 279 0.86 11.82 -5.68
C ALA A 279 0.44 13.15 -6.32
N GLY A 280 1.32 13.71 -7.17
CA GLY A 280 1.03 14.91 -7.95
C GLY A 280 -0.05 14.67 -9.02
N THR A 281 0.00 13.49 -9.67
CA THR A 281 -1.03 13.04 -10.60
C THR A 281 -1.85 11.90 -9.98
N GLU A 282 -2.95 12.24 -9.33
CA GLU A 282 -3.85 11.30 -8.67
C GLU A 282 -5.15 11.14 -9.48
N LEU A 283 -5.42 9.93 -9.95
CA LEU A 283 -6.58 9.63 -10.82
C LEU A 283 -7.58 8.64 -10.21
N TYR A 284 -7.29 8.09 -9.03
CA TYR A 284 -8.12 7.04 -8.41
C TYR A 284 -8.88 7.51 -7.18
N SER A 285 -8.32 8.45 -6.44
CA SER A 285 -8.92 9.05 -5.24
C SER A 285 -8.94 10.57 -5.35
N GLU A 286 -9.90 11.21 -4.73
CA GLU A 286 -9.99 12.68 -4.76
C GLU A 286 -8.91 13.31 -3.86
N PRO A 287 -8.00 14.15 -4.40
CA PRO A 287 -6.90 14.76 -3.62
C PRO A 287 -7.39 15.64 -2.46
N GLU A 288 -8.53 16.29 -2.62
CA GLU A 288 -9.14 17.16 -1.59
C GLU A 288 -9.50 16.36 -0.32
N GLU A 289 -9.90 15.08 -0.48
CA GLU A 289 -10.18 14.23 0.68
C GLU A 289 -8.90 13.81 1.41
N MET A 290 -7.76 13.70 0.72
CA MET A 290 -6.47 13.44 1.36
C MET A 290 -6.02 14.65 2.20
N GLN A 291 -6.15 15.85 1.67
CA GLN A 291 -5.87 17.09 2.42
C GLN A 291 -6.78 17.23 3.64
N LYS A 292 -8.07 16.90 3.48
CA LYS A 292 -9.01 16.89 4.59
C LYS A 292 -8.64 15.86 5.66
N LEU A 293 -8.23 14.65 5.26
CA LEU A 293 -7.73 13.64 6.19
C LEU A 293 -6.59 14.21 7.04
N CYS A 294 -5.60 14.84 6.39
CA CYS A 294 -4.43 15.38 7.10
C CYS A 294 -4.81 16.57 8.00
N ALA A 295 -5.77 17.38 7.59
CA ALA A 295 -6.25 18.52 8.39
C ALA A 295 -7.04 18.07 9.64
N GLU A 296 -7.77 16.96 9.59
CA GLU A 296 -8.60 16.47 10.70
C GLU A 296 -7.88 15.47 11.61
N ALA A 297 -6.85 14.76 11.13
CA ALA A 297 -6.01 13.89 11.94
C ALA A 297 -5.13 14.73 12.88
N LEU A 298 -4.89 14.22 14.11
CA LEU A 298 -4.25 15.03 15.16
C LEU A 298 -2.78 15.39 14.85
N GLN A 299 -2.04 14.47 14.25
CA GLN A 299 -0.59 14.58 14.01
C GLN A 299 -0.29 14.07 12.59
N CYS A 300 -0.64 14.86 11.58
CA CYS A 300 -0.38 14.51 10.18
C CYS A 300 0.62 15.48 9.55
N GLN A 301 1.60 14.92 8.85
CA GLN A 301 2.51 15.65 7.96
C GLN A 301 2.28 15.17 6.54
N GLU A 302 2.02 16.12 5.61
CA GLU A 302 1.79 15.82 4.20
C GLU A 302 3.07 16.08 3.39
N MET A 303 3.44 15.12 2.53
CA MET A 303 4.45 15.26 1.49
C MET A 303 3.78 15.13 0.13
N LEU A 304 3.82 16.21 -0.67
CA LEU A 304 3.35 16.20 -2.06
C LEU A 304 4.51 15.88 -3.00
N LEU A 305 4.41 14.77 -3.71
CA LEU A 305 5.34 14.36 -4.76
C LEU A 305 4.79 14.82 -6.12
N SER A 306 5.10 16.07 -6.47
CA SER A 306 4.45 16.81 -7.56
C SER A 306 4.58 16.14 -8.94
N THR A 307 5.65 15.39 -9.17
CA THR A 307 5.95 14.71 -10.44
C THR A 307 5.49 13.25 -10.46
N SER A 308 5.08 12.68 -9.30
CA SER A 308 4.69 11.28 -9.22
C SER A 308 3.30 11.00 -9.75
N LYS A 309 3.09 9.75 -10.15
CA LYS A 309 1.78 9.14 -10.32
C LYS A 309 1.37 8.39 -9.03
N HIS A 310 0.27 7.66 -9.09
CA HIS A 310 -0.42 7.06 -7.94
C HIS A 310 0.46 6.24 -6.98
N GLU A 311 1.41 5.44 -7.51
CA GLU A 311 2.23 4.49 -6.73
C GLU A 311 3.58 5.10 -6.32
N VAL A 312 3.59 6.02 -5.36
CA VAL A 312 4.78 6.83 -5.01
C VAL A 312 6.00 6.01 -4.58
N VAL A 313 5.83 4.82 -3.98
CA VAL A 313 6.94 3.91 -3.62
C VAL A 313 7.37 2.98 -4.76
N ASN A 314 6.68 3.05 -5.89
CA ASN A 314 6.97 2.31 -7.11
C ASN A 314 7.14 3.27 -8.30
N ASP A 315 7.57 4.50 -8.02
CA ASP A 315 7.74 5.58 -8.99
C ASP A 315 9.22 5.76 -9.35
N SER A 316 9.56 6.84 -10.07
CA SER A 316 10.94 7.19 -10.40
C SER A 316 11.81 7.34 -9.15
N ASP A 317 13.12 7.16 -9.30
CA ASP A 317 14.08 7.32 -8.19
C ASP A 317 13.89 8.66 -7.47
N GLU A 318 13.67 9.77 -8.21
CA GLU A 318 13.43 11.09 -7.64
C GLU A 318 12.28 11.13 -6.63
N ASN A 319 11.14 10.50 -6.96
CA ASN A 319 9.97 10.47 -6.08
C ASN A 319 10.12 9.43 -4.98
N ARG A 320 10.60 8.26 -5.35
CA ARG A 320 10.72 7.12 -4.46
C ARG A 320 11.74 7.36 -3.35
N ASP A 321 12.90 7.92 -3.66
CA ASP A 321 13.96 8.18 -2.68
C ASP A 321 13.50 9.15 -1.59
N GLN A 322 12.72 10.18 -1.95
CA GLN A 322 12.13 11.10 -0.97
C GLN A 322 11.24 10.33 0.03
N VAL A 323 10.39 9.43 -0.46
CA VAL A 323 9.50 8.63 0.41
C VAL A 323 10.30 7.66 1.28
N ILE A 324 11.28 6.95 0.71
CA ILE A 324 12.12 6.00 1.46
C ILE A 324 12.91 6.71 2.55
N GLN A 325 13.52 7.87 2.26
CA GLN A 325 14.24 8.66 3.25
C GLN A 325 13.33 9.17 4.38
N ASP A 326 12.12 9.60 4.04
CA ASP A 326 11.14 10.03 5.03
C ASP A 326 10.67 8.85 5.91
N ILE A 327 10.42 7.68 5.33
CA ILE A 327 10.11 6.45 6.08
C ILE A 327 11.25 6.11 7.05
N ILE A 328 12.51 6.14 6.58
CA ILE A 328 13.67 5.86 7.43
C ILE A 328 13.74 6.86 8.60
N SER A 329 13.59 8.16 8.31
CA SER A 329 13.62 9.22 9.32
C SER A 329 12.46 9.07 10.32
N PHE A 330 11.27 8.74 9.86
CA PHE A 330 10.09 8.51 10.70
C PHE A 330 10.28 7.30 11.62
N VAL A 331 10.85 6.21 11.13
CA VAL A 331 11.17 5.03 11.94
C VAL A 331 12.27 5.33 12.96
N ASP A 332 13.31 6.08 12.55
CA ASP A 332 14.43 6.43 13.43
C ASP A 332 14.02 7.32 14.59
N HIS A 333 13.01 8.17 14.41
CA HIS A 333 12.45 8.99 15.48
C HIS A 333 12.01 8.14 16.68
N PHE A 334 11.44 6.96 16.46
CA PHE A 334 11.01 6.08 17.56
C PHE A 334 12.17 5.47 18.35
N LYS A 335 13.40 5.44 17.80
CA LYS A 335 14.60 5.00 18.56
C LYS A 335 15.04 6.03 19.59
N SER A 336 14.83 7.33 19.31
CA SER A 336 15.24 8.42 20.22
C SER A 336 14.33 8.56 21.44
N GLU A 337 13.18 7.89 21.45
CA GLU A 337 12.24 7.87 22.57
C GLU A 337 12.49 6.70 23.55
N GLU A 338 13.48 5.83 23.29
CA GLU A 338 13.94 4.76 24.17
C GLU A 338 15.03 5.24 25.14
#